data_83bf83647c99755fbe56feec1369dd95
#
_entry.id   83bf83647c99755fbe56feec1369dd95
#
_cell.length_a   1.000
_cell.length_b   1.000
_cell.length_c   1.000
_cell.angle_alpha   90.00
_cell.angle_beta   90.00
_cell.angle_gamma   90.00
#
_symmetry.space_group_name_H-M   'P 1'
#
loop_
_entity.id
_entity.type
_entity.pdbx_description
1 polymer ?
#
loop_
_entity_poly.entity_id
_entity_poly.type
_entity_poly.pdbx_seq_one_letter_code
_entity_poly.pdbx_strand_id
1 'polypeptide(L)'
;MQKTLLWVDRASTLAGQVFSWSIVVLTALISWEVFSRYVLNVPHAWVQDAQIMLYGVLFMMAGAYTLSKEGHVRGDVLYSFFEPRTQAIWDLVLYIVFFLPGIFALSYAGWIYANESLAIREQTFSPDPLPLYPFKFVIPAAGFGLLLQGMVEIVRCVICIRDGEWPSREHDVEEVDVEKLKEMVHVRDEDIAALDQFVVARETAHREIDGTAK
;
A
#
# COMPACT_ATOMS: atom_id res chain seq x y z
N MET A 1 9.70 -14.59 20.82
CA MET A 1 10.15 -13.74 19.70
C MET A 1 9.09 -13.61 18.61
N GLN A 2 8.56 -14.70 18.03
CA GLN A 2 7.47 -14.61 17.03
C GLN A 2 6.23 -13.83 17.51
N LYS A 3 5.79 -14.05 18.76
CA LYS A 3 4.60 -13.34 19.31
C LYS A 3 4.77 -11.81 19.35
N THR A 4 5.97 -11.33 19.65
CA THR A 4 6.25 -9.88 19.66
C THR A 4 6.29 -9.28 18.25
N LEU A 5 6.84 -10.00 17.25
CA LEU A 5 6.83 -9.58 15.85
C LEU A 5 5.37 -9.45 15.35
N LEU A 6 4.56 -10.49 15.56
CA LEU A 6 3.15 -10.48 15.18
C LEU A 6 2.33 -9.39 15.90
N TRP A 7 2.70 -9.02 17.14
CA TRP A 7 2.00 -7.96 17.83
C TRP A 7 2.26 -6.57 17.20
N VAL A 8 3.49 -6.31 16.78
CA VAL A 8 3.83 -5.06 16.07
C VAL A 8 3.14 -5.01 14.71
N ASP A 9 3.10 -6.13 13.96
CA ASP A 9 2.37 -6.23 12.69
C ASP A 9 0.88 -5.92 12.86
N ARG A 10 0.26 -6.48 13.92
CA ARG A 10 -1.16 -6.19 14.25
C ARG A 10 -1.38 -4.73 14.58
N ALA A 11 -0.49 -4.13 15.34
CA ALA A 11 -0.58 -2.71 15.68
C ALA A 11 -0.46 -1.84 14.42
N SER A 12 0.50 -2.12 13.53
CA SER A 12 0.66 -1.43 12.25
C SER A 12 -0.55 -1.64 11.33
N THR A 13 -1.09 -2.86 11.28
CA THR A 13 -2.30 -3.20 10.51
C THR A 13 -3.52 -2.45 11.05
N LEU A 14 -3.73 -2.44 12.36
CA LEU A 14 -4.84 -1.72 12.99
C LEU A 14 -4.74 -0.21 12.72
N ALA A 15 -3.55 0.36 12.90
CA ALA A 15 -3.32 1.77 12.59
C ALA A 15 -3.66 2.08 11.12
N GLY A 16 -3.14 1.28 10.16
CA GLY A 16 -3.45 1.44 8.75
C GLY A 16 -4.95 1.36 8.45
N GLN A 17 -5.64 0.38 9.01
CA GLN A 17 -7.09 0.21 8.84
C GLN A 17 -7.89 1.38 9.43
N VAL A 18 -7.55 1.87 10.62
CA VAL A 18 -8.21 3.03 11.23
C VAL A 18 -8.02 4.27 10.37
N PHE A 19 -6.79 4.54 9.95
CA PHE A 19 -6.50 5.73 9.14
C PHE A 19 -6.98 5.60 7.67
N SER A 20 -7.23 4.39 7.16
CA SER A 20 -7.84 4.21 5.84
C SER A 20 -9.26 4.80 5.75
N TRP A 21 -9.99 4.88 6.87
CA TRP A 21 -11.29 5.55 6.93
C TRP A 21 -11.21 7.05 6.61
N SER A 22 -10.02 7.64 6.68
CA SER A 22 -9.82 9.02 6.24
C SER A 22 -10.20 9.24 4.78
N ILE A 23 -10.13 8.20 3.91
CA ILE A 23 -10.55 8.31 2.51
C ILE A 23 -12.07 8.51 2.38
N VAL A 24 -12.85 7.87 3.24
CA VAL A 24 -14.32 8.02 3.25
C VAL A 24 -14.68 9.43 3.70
N VAL A 25 -14.03 9.91 4.77
CA VAL A 25 -14.24 11.28 5.28
C VAL A 25 -13.81 12.31 4.23
N LEU A 26 -12.66 12.08 3.58
CA LEU A 26 -12.15 12.94 2.51
C LEU A 26 -13.13 13.02 1.34
N THR A 27 -13.64 11.87 0.88
CA THR A 27 -14.62 11.80 -0.22
C THR A 27 -15.92 12.53 0.14
N ALA A 28 -16.42 12.32 1.36
CA ALA A 28 -17.63 13.00 1.84
C ALA A 28 -17.42 14.52 1.92
N LEU A 29 -16.25 14.95 2.42
CA LEU A 29 -15.91 16.36 2.55
C LEU A 29 -15.78 17.05 1.19
N ILE A 30 -15.14 16.41 0.21
CA ILE A 30 -15.03 16.90 -1.17
C ILE A 30 -16.43 17.02 -1.79
N SER A 31 -17.24 15.97 -1.69
CA SER A 31 -18.59 15.94 -2.24
C SER A 31 -19.48 17.03 -1.65
N TRP A 32 -19.39 17.22 -0.33
CA TRP A 32 -20.09 18.30 0.37
C TRP A 32 -19.66 19.68 -0.12
N GLU A 33 -18.35 19.92 -0.24
CA GLU A 33 -17.84 21.24 -0.68
C GLU A 33 -18.26 21.55 -2.12
N VAL A 34 -18.21 20.55 -3.02
CA VAL A 34 -18.69 20.71 -4.39
C VAL A 34 -20.18 21.07 -4.41
N PHE A 35 -20.99 20.34 -3.65
CA PHE A 35 -22.42 20.64 -3.54
C PHE A 35 -22.67 22.04 -2.96
N SER A 36 -22.02 22.39 -1.86
CA SER A 36 -22.17 23.69 -1.19
C SER A 36 -21.74 24.84 -2.10
N ARG A 37 -20.63 24.68 -2.81
CA ARG A 37 -20.09 25.70 -3.71
C ARG A 37 -20.96 25.95 -4.95
N TYR A 38 -21.45 24.87 -5.60
CA TYR A 38 -22.15 24.99 -6.88
C TYR A 38 -23.68 25.04 -6.75
N VAL A 39 -24.26 24.45 -5.73
CA VAL A 39 -25.72 24.43 -5.54
C VAL A 39 -26.17 25.50 -4.56
N LEU A 40 -25.47 25.62 -3.42
CA LEU A 40 -25.83 26.60 -2.38
C LEU A 40 -25.14 27.95 -2.57
N ASN A 41 -24.11 28.04 -3.42
CA ASN A 41 -23.25 29.21 -3.61
C ASN A 41 -22.56 29.68 -2.29
N VAL A 42 -22.24 28.75 -1.41
CA VAL A 42 -21.56 28.98 -0.13
C VAL A 42 -20.24 28.22 -0.11
N PRO A 43 -19.13 28.77 -0.64
CA PRO A 43 -17.82 28.14 -0.57
C PRO A 43 -17.21 28.22 0.83
N HIS A 44 -16.52 27.15 1.25
CA HIS A 44 -15.84 27.08 2.54
C HIS A 44 -14.31 26.98 2.32
N ALA A 45 -13.58 28.01 2.70
CA ALA A 45 -12.12 28.04 2.47
C ALA A 45 -11.37 26.98 3.27
N TRP A 46 -11.78 26.68 4.50
CA TRP A 46 -11.15 25.69 5.37
C TRP A 46 -11.23 24.25 4.84
N VAL A 47 -12.19 23.95 3.97
CA VAL A 47 -12.39 22.59 3.46
C VAL A 47 -11.21 22.15 2.60
N GLN A 48 -10.62 23.07 1.82
CA GLN A 48 -9.43 22.77 1.03
C GLN A 48 -8.24 22.36 1.92
N ASP A 49 -8.03 23.08 3.02
CA ASP A 49 -6.96 22.78 3.98
C ASP A 49 -7.21 21.44 4.68
N ALA A 50 -8.45 21.18 5.11
CA ALA A 50 -8.83 19.92 5.72
C ALA A 50 -8.63 18.71 4.78
N GLN A 51 -8.91 18.87 3.47
CA GLN A 51 -8.67 17.85 2.46
C GLN A 51 -7.17 17.51 2.37
N ILE A 52 -6.31 18.51 2.29
CA ILE A 52 -4.85 18.32 2.22
C ILE A 52 -4.35 17.63 3.48
N MET A 53 -4.82 18.02 4.66
CA MET A 53 -4.45 17.40 5.93
C MET A 53 -4.90 15.94 6.02
N LEU A 54 -6.15 15.63 5.67
CA LEU A 54 -6.68 14.26 5.68
C LEU A 54 -5.93 13.35 4.70
N TYR A 55 -5.64 13.85 3.49
CA TYR A 55 -4.84 13.13 2.52
C TYR A 55 -3.42 12.87 3.04
N GLY A 56 -2.79 13.87 3.65
CA GLY A 56 -1.46 13.73 4.25
C GLY A 56 -1.43 12.71 5.40
N VAL A 57 -2.45 12.71 6.28
CA VAL A 57 -2.60 11.71 7.36
C VAL A 57 -2.73 10.31 6.78
N LEU A 58 -3.62 10.13 5.80
CA LEU A 58 -3.83 8.85 5.12
C LEU A 58 -2.51 8.31 4.55
N PHE A 59 -1.81 9.13 3.79
CA PHE A 59 -0.56 8.74 3.14
C PHE A 59 0.55 8.40 4.14
N MET A 60 0.76 9.24 5.14
CA MET A 60 1.80 9.06 6.15
C MET A 60 1.57 7.80 7.01
N MET A 61 0.34 7.59 7.47
CA MET A 61 0.01 6.47 8.35
C MET A 61 -0.08 5.13 7.61
N ALA A 62 -0.30 5.15 6.29
CA ALA A 62 -0.26 3.95 5.48
C ALA A 62 1.14 3.32 5.38
N GLY A 63 2.23 4.10 5.57
CA GLY A 63 3.59 3.63 5.38
C GLY A 63 3.97 2.41 6.24
N ALA A 64 3.69 2.46 7.55
CA ALA A 64 3.97 1.35 8.46
C ALA A 64 3.12 0.10 8.14
N TYR A 65 1.86 0.30 7.76
CA TYR A 65 0.98 -0.77 7.30
C TYR A 65 1.51 -1.45 6.04
N THR A 66 1.89 -0.64 5.03
CA THR A 66 2.44 -1.15 3.77
C THR A 66 3.73 -1.94 4.00
N LEU A 67 4.59 -1.46 4.93
CA LEU A 67 5.81 -2.19 5.29
C LEU A 67 5.49 -3.52 5.98
N SER A 68 4.48 -3.57 6.88
CA SER A 68 4.08 -4.80 7.58
C SER A 68 3.54 -5.89 6.65
N LYS A 69 3.02 -5.49 5.48
CA LYS A 69 2.43 -6.38 4.47
C LYS A 69 3.36 -6.66 3.27
N GLU A 70 4.63 -6.26 3.35
CA GLU A 70 5.54 -6.28 2.19
C GLU A 70 4.99 -5.61 0.92
N GLY A 71 4.02 -4.72 1.08
CA GLY A 71 3.36 -4.02 -0.03
C GLY A 71 4.23 -2.99 -0.76
N HIS A 72 5.52 -2.88 -0.42
CA HIS A 72 6.46 -2.07 -1.17
C HIS A 72 6.89 -2.80 -2.43
N VAL A 73 6.84 -2.09 -3.56
CA VAL A 73 7.30 -2.62 -4.84
C VAL A 73 8.78 -2.99 -4.72
N ARG A 74 9.06 -4.28 -4.78
CA ARG A 74 10.42 -4.83 -4.91
C ARG A 74 10.68 -5.09 -6.38
N GLY A 75 11.93 -5.20 -6.78
CA GLY A 75 12.26 -5.66 -8.12
C GLY A 75 12.02 -7.17 -8.25
N ASP A 76 10.76 -7.63 -8.08
CA ASP A 76 10.39 -9.04 -7.90
C ASP A 76 10.98 -9.95 -8.96
N VAL A 77 11.09 -9.44 -10.19
CA VAL A 77 11.70 -10.19 -11.31
C VAL A 77 13.17 -10.52 -11.04
N LEU A 78 13.94 -9.58 -10.48
CA LEU A 78 15.35 -9.82 -10.13
C LEU A 78 15.48 -10.55 -8.79
N TYR A 79 14.59 -10.26 -7.86
CA TYR A 79 14.60 -10.79 -6.51
C TYR A 79 14.29 -12.30 -6.49
N SER A 80 13.38 -12.78 -7.34
CA SER A 80 13.02 -14.18 -7.47
C SER A 80 14.15 -15.11 -7.93
N PHE A 81 15.22 -14.56 -8.52
CA PHE A 81 16.40 -15.38 -8.92
C PHE A 81 17.34 -15.71 -7.75
N PHE A 82 17.17 -15.06 -6.60
CA PHE A 82 18.05 -15.25 -5.46
C PHE A 82 17.45 -16.22 -4.44
N GLU A 83 18.30 -16.99 -3.80
CA GLU A 83 17.90 -17.82 -2.66
C GLU A 83 17.43 -16.94 -1.47
N PRO A 84 16.52 -17.42 -0.60
CA PRO A 84 15.98 -16.65 0.51
C PRO A 84 17.04 -16.01 1.42
N ARG A 85 18.15 -16.69 1.64
CA ARG A 85 19.28 -16.15 2.44
C ARG A 85 19.94 -14.95 1.77
N THR A 86 20.13 -15.00 0.46
CA THR A 86 20.73 -13.89 -0.31
C THR A 86 19.80 -12.71 -0.34
N GLN A 87 18.49 -12.94 -0.53
CA GLN A 87 17.45 -11.93 -0.42
C GLN A 87 17.52 -11.22 0.93
N ALA A 88 17.52 -11.99 2.02
CA ALA A 88 17.57 -11.46 3.38
C ALA A 88 18.84 -10.65 3.68
N ILE A 89 19.98 -11.01 3.09
CA ILE A 89 21.23 -10.23 3.23
C ILE A 89 21.09 -8.87 2.54
N TRP A 90 20.59 -8.83 1.31
CA TRP A 90 20.38 -7.58 0.59
C TRP A 90 19.38 -6.67 1.31
N ASP A 91 18.25 -7.23 1.76
CA ASP A 91 17.26 -6.49 2.53
C ASP A 91 17.85 -5.94 3.83
N LEU A 92 18.61 -6.75 4.56
CA LEU A 92 19.26 -6.32 5.80
C LEU A 92 20.20 -5.13 5.58
N VAL A 93 21.01 -5.18 4.51
CA VAL A 93 21.92 -4.08 4.15
C VAL A 93 21.12 -2.82 3.82
N LEU A 94 20.07 -2.93 3.01
CA LEU A 94 19.22 -1.81 2.65
C LEU A 94 18.49 -1.21 3.85
N TYR A 95 17.99 -2.04 4.76
CA TYR A 95 17.37 -1.57 6.00
C TYR A 95 18.34 -0.81 6.90
N ILE A 96 19.57 -1.31 7.09
CA ILE A 96 20.55 -0.69 7.98
C ILE A 96 21.15 0.57 7.37
N VAL A 97 21.51 0.55 6.08
CA VAL A 97 22.27 1.64 5.43
C VAL A 97 21.37 2.78 4.98
N PHE A 98 20.16 2.48 4.46
CA PHE A 98 19.29 3.49 3.87
C PHE A 98 18.03 3.72 4.68
N PHE A 99 17.30 2.66 5.04
CA PHE A 99 16.01 2.80 5.69
C PHE A 99 16.12 3.40 7.09
N LEU A 100 16.91 2.80 7.98
CA LEU A 100 17.03 3.28 9.36
C LEU A 100 17.53 4.73 9.44
N PRO A 101 18.63 5.12 8.78
CA PRO A 101 19.08 6.51 8.83
C PRO A 101 18.05 7.48 8.23
N GLY A 102 17.40 7.10 7.12
CA GLY A 102 16.40 7.93 6.48
C GLY A 102 15.17 8.16 7.36
N ILE A 103 14.61 7.10 7.94
CA ILE A 103 13.42 7.20 8.80
C ILE A 103 13.77 7.86 10.14
N PHE A 104 14.97 7.62 10.69
CA PHE A 104 15.41 8.32 11.89
C PHE A 104 15.54 9.83 11.63
N ALA A 105 16.18 10.23 10.52
CA ALA A 105 16.27 11.63 10.13
C ALA A 105 14.90 12.28 9.91
N LEU A 106 13.98 11.57 9.23
CA LEU A 106 12.59 12.02 9.03
C LEU A 106 11.87 12.22 10.37
N SER A 107 11.98 11.25 11.28
CA SER A 107 11.31 11.32 12.59
C SER A 107 11.87 12.45 13.45
N TYR A 108 13.20 12.61 13.47
CA TYR A 108 13.86 13.66 14.22
C TYR A 108 13.55 15.07 13.66
N ALA A 109 13.70 15.26 12.36
CA ALA A 109 13.36 16.52 11.70
C ALA A 109 11.86 16.84 11.84
N GLY A 110 11.00 15.81 11.68
CA GLY A 110 9.56 15.93 11.86
C GLY A 110 9.18 16.33 13.29
N TRP A 111 9.89 15.82 14.30
CA TRP A 111 9.70 16.21 15.68
C TRP A 111 10.04 17.69 15.93
N ILE A 112 11.18 18.14 15.43
CA ILE A 112 11.58 19.55 15.53
C ILE A 112 10.53 20.44 14.83
N TYR A 113 10.18 20.11 13.59
CA TYR A 113 9.21 20.84 12.78
C TYR A 113 7.82 20.93 13.43
N ALA A 114 7.36 19.86 14.05
CA ALA A 114 6.08 19.84 14.76
C ALA A 114 6.11 20.72 16.03
N ASN A 115 7.22 20.69 16.80
CA ASN A 115 7.36 21.51 17.99
C ASN A 115 7.49 23.01 17.68
N GLU A 116 8.22 23.37 16.64
CA GLU A 116 8.30 24.77 16.15
C GLU A 116 6.92 25.28 15.77
N SER A 117 6.16 24.49 15.01
CA SER A 117 4.78 24.81 14.63
C SER A 117 3.86 24.97 15.84
N LEU A 118 4.02 24.11 16.86
CA LEU A 118 3.26 24.21 18.11
C LEU A 118 3.60 25.48 18.89
N ALA A 119 4.89 25.85 18.95
CA ALA A 119 5.35 27.01 19.68
C ALA A 119 4.73 28.33 19.17
N ILE A 120 4.56 28.42 17.85
CA ILE A 120 3.93 29.61 17.20
C ILE A 120 2.42 29.43 17.01
N ARG A 121 1.84 28.28 17.40
CA ARG A 121 0.44 27.92 17.12
C ARG A 121 0.07 28.15 15.66
N GLU A 122 0.90 27.60 14.78
CA GLU A 122 0.79 27.79 13.34
C GLU A 122 -0.60 27.39 12.81
N GLN A 123 -1.11 28.22 11.91
CA GLN A 123 -2.39 28.02 11.22
C GLN A 123 -2.18 28.08 9.70
N THR A 124 -3.15 27.60 8.94
CA THR A 124 -3.16 27.72 7.48
C THR A 124 -3.35 29.16 7.05
N PHE A 125 -2.93 29.50 5.82
CA PHE A 125 -3.04 30.86 5.27
C PHE A 125 -4.40 31.13 4.61
N SER A 126 -5.40 30.28 4.81
CA SER A 126 -6.73 30.44 4.26
C SER A 126 -7.54 31.51 5.02
N PRO A 127 -8.62 32.08 4.42
CA PRO A 127 -9.51 33.00 5.09
C PRO A 127 -10.14 32.45 6.38
N ASP A 128 -10.36 31.13 6.43
CA ASP A 128 -10.83 30.39 7.61
C ASP A 128 -9.70 29.45 8.10
N PRO A 129 -8.73 29.97 8.88
CA PRO A 129 -7.52 29.25 9.17
C PRO A 129 -7.74 28.05 10.09
N LEU A 130 -7.20 26.89 9.71
CA LEU A 130 -7.16 25.69 10.55
C LEU A 130 -5.82 25.59 11.30
N PRO A 131 -5.80 25.02 12.52
CA PRO A 131 -4.56 24.76 13.23
C PRO A 131 -3.71 23.71 12.51
N LEU A 132 -2.49 24.06 12.12
CA LEU A 132 -1.59 23.20 11.36
C LEU A 132 -0.71 22.33 12.26
N TYR A 133 -0.41 22.78 13.48
CA TYR A 133 0.47 22.09 14.42
C TYR A 133 0.03 20.65 14.77
N PRO A 134 -1.27 20.32 14.96
CA PRO A 134 -1.64 18.93 15.28
C PRO A 134 -1.36 17.98 14.11
N PHE A 135 -1.57 18.46 12.88
CA PHE A 135 -1.28 17.70 11.67
C PHE A 135 0.22 17.41 11.52
N LYS A 136 1.09 18.37 11.86
CA LYS A 136 2.55 18.18 11.77
C LYS A 136 3.07 17.08 12.72
N PHE A 137 2.41 16.80 13.83
CA PHE A 137 2.74 15.68 14.71
C PHE A 137 2.49 14.30 14.08
N VAL A 138 1.73 14.21 13.00
CA VAL A 138 1.56 12.97 12.25
C VAL A 138 2.88 12.52 11.62
N ILE A 139 3.78 13.45 11.26
CA ILE A 139 5.08 13.14 10.65
C ILE A 139 5.95 12.30 11.60
N PRO A 140 6.29 12.77 12.83
CA PRO A 140 7.07 11.96 13.75
C PRO A 140 6.32 10.72 14.24
N ALA A 141 4.99 10.74 14.34
CA ALA A 141 4.20 9.56 14.71
C ALA A 141 4.29 8.47 13.64
N ALA A 142 4.14 8.81 12.37
CA ALA A 142 4.32 7.90 11.25
C ALA A 142 5.76 7.39 11.16
N GLY A 143 6.73 8.27 11.34
CA GLY A 143 8.15 7.90 11.39
C GLY A 143 8.46 6.90 12.52
N PHE A 144 7.88 7.09 13.70
CA PHE A 144 8.00 6.15 14.80
C PHE A 144 7.38 4.78 14.48
N GLY A 145 6.19 4.77 13.88
CA GLY A 145 5.56 3.54 13.41
C GLY A 145 6.43 2.78 12.39
N LEU A 146 7.01 3.52 11.43
CA LEU A 146 7.94 2.96 10.45
C LEU A 146 9.23 2.43 11.10
N LEU A 147 9.79 3.11 12.10
CA LEU A 147 10.97 2.63 12.84
C LEU A 147 10.67 1.31 13.56
N LEU A 148 9.53 1.21 14.24
CA LEU A 148 9.13 -0.02 14.92
C LEU A 148 8.97 -1.17 13.92
N GLN A 149 8.28 -0.93 12.80
CA GLN A 149 8.08 -1.94 11.79
C GLN A 149 9.41 -2.33 11.10
N GLY A 150 10.26 -1.35 10.80
CA GLY A 150 11.58 -1.61 10.23
C GLY A 150 12.48 -2.45 11.14
N MET A 151 12.42 -2.27 12.46
CA MET A 151 13.12 -3.15 13.41
C MET A 151 12.60 -4.59 13.36
N VAL A 152 11.28 -4.77 13.19
CA VAL A 152 10.69 -6.10 13.01
C VAL A 152 11.21 -6.76 11.73
N GLU A 153 11.29 -6.02 10.62
CA GLU A 153 11.81 -6.55 9.35
C GLU A 153 13.31 -6.91 9.44
N ILE A 154 14.11 -6.11 10.13
CA ILE A 154 15.52 -6.44 10.39
C ILE A 154 15.65 -7.76 11.16
N VAL A 155 14.82 -7.96 12.19
CA VAL A 155 14.81 -9.23 12.95
C VAL A 155 14.40 -10.39 12.06
N ARG A 156 13.43 -10.22 11.17
CA ARG A 156 13.03 -11.23 10.19
C ARG A 156 14.14 -11.59 9.21
N CYS A 157 14.85 -10.59 8.68
CA CYS A 157 16.02 -10.82 7.84
C CYS A 157 17.09 -11.66 8.57
N VAL A 158 17.38 -11.34 9.83
CA VAL A 158 18.35 -12.11 10.64
C VAL A 158 17.89 -13.55 10.86
N ILE A 159 16.60 -13.77 11.12
CA ILE A 159 16.03 -15.13 11.27
C ILE A 159 16.15 -15.90 9.94
N CYS A 160 15.80 -15.28 8.83
CA CYS A 160 15.88 -15.89 7.50
C CYS A 160 17.33 -16.27 7.12
N ILE A 161 18.30 -15.41 7.43
CA ILE A 161 19.71 -15.70 7.20
C ILE A 161 20.15 -16.93 8.01
N ARG A 162 19.68 -17.06 9.26
CA ARG A 162 20.02 -18.17 10.14
C ARG A 162 19.34 -19.48 9.72
N ASP A 163 18.03 -19.44 9.52
CA ASP A 163 17.19 -20.63 9.37
C ASP A 163 17.02 -21.02 7.88
N GLY A 164 17.24 -20.09 6.94
CA GLY A 164 17.17 -20.32 5.49
C GLY A 164 15.77 -20.14 4.89
N GLU A 165 14.79 -19.83 5.72
CA GLU A 165 13.39 -19.63 5.32
C GLU A 165 12.85 -18.37 5.96
N TRP A 166 11.94 -17.67 5.26
CA TRP A 166 11.28 -16.50 5.79
C TRP A 166 10.31 -16.87 6.92
N PRO A 167 10.35 -16.17 8.08
CA PRO A 167 9.38 -16.42 9.15
C PRO A 167 7.97 -16.04 8.69
N SER A 168 6.98 -16.88 9.04
CA SER A 168 5.58 -16.66 8.68
C SER A 168 5.06 -15.31 9.16
N ARG A 169 4.33 -14.61 8.30
CA ARG A 169 3.58 -13.38 8.58
C ARG A 169 2.10 -13.70 8.80
N GLU A 170 1.35 -12.79 9.39
CA GLU A 170 -0.07 -13.03 9.68
C GLU A 170 -0.93 -13.00 8.39
N HIS A 171 -0.56 -12.14 7.43
CA HIS A 171 -1.13 -12.07 6.08
C HIS A 171 -0.08 -11.45 5.17
N ASP A 172 0.55 -12.26 4.36
CA ASP A 172 1.26 -11.73 3.20
C ASP A 172 0.23 -11.15 2.22
N VAL A 173 0.57 -10.06 1.54
CA VAL A 173 -0.13 -9.72 0.30
C VAL A 173 0.03 -10.97 -0.56
N GLU A 174 -1.09 -11.63 -0.91
CA GLU A 174 -1.04 -12.81 -1.78
C GLU A 174 -0.21 -12.42 -3.00
N GLU A 175 1.04 -12.87 -3.05
CA GLU A 175 1.76 -12.89 -4.30
C GLU A 175 0.83 -13.63 -5.26
N VAL A 176 0.59 -13.01 -6.40
CA VAL A 176 -0.26 -13.59 -7.43
C VAL A 176 0.25 -15.01 -7.63
N ASP A 177 -0.52 -15.97 -7.15
CA ASP A 177 -0.15 -17.38 -7.21
C ASP A 177 0.00 -17.76 -8.68
N VAL A 178 1.26 -17.79 -9.13
CA VAL A 178 1.62 -18.05 -10.53
C VAL A 178 1.07 -19.41 -10.97
N GLU A 179 0.89 -20.37 -10.03
CA GLU A 179 0.28 -21.65 -10.30
C GLU A 179 -1.22 -21.53 -10.55
N LYS A 180 -1.95 -20.75 -9.74
CA LYS A 180 -3.37 -20.43 -10.00
C LYS A 180 -3.56 -19.64 -11.29
N LEU A 181 -2.65 -18.73 -11.62
CA LEU A 181 -2.69 -18.04 -12.91
C LEU A 181 -2.43 -19.00 -14.06
N LYS A 182 -1.47 -19.92 -13.93
CA LYS A 182 -1.21 -20.96 -14.94
C LYS A 182 -2.40 -21.90 -15.10
N GLU A 183 -3.06 -22.31 -14.01
CA GLU A 183 -4.30 -23.09 -14.08
C GLU A 183 -5.43 -22.32 -14.78
N MET A 184 -5.63 -21.04 -14.44
CA MET A 184 -6.64 -20.19 -15.11
C MET A 184 -6.33 -19.98 -16.60
N VAL A 185 -5.06 -19.83 -16.97
CA VAL A 185 -4.64 -19.71 -18.37
C VAL A 185 -4.81 -21.06 -19.09
N HIS A 186 -4.51 -22.17 -18.44
CA HIS A 186 -4.68 -23.50 -19.04
C HIS A 186 -6.16 -23.81 -19.31
N VAL A 187 -7.06 -23.49 -18.39
CA VAL A 187 -8.53 -23.58 -18.59
C VAL A 187 -8.95 -22.67 -19.75
N ARG A 188 -8.35 -21.49 -19.87
CA ARG A 188 -8.65 -20.56 -20.98
C ARG A 188 -8.17 -21.07 -22.34
N ASP A 189 -7.03 -21.76 -22.38
CA ASP A 189 -6.52 -22.39 -23.61
C ASP A 189 -7.38 -23.57 -24.05
N GLU A 190 -7.92 -24.36 -23.10
CA GLU A 190 -8.88 -25.42 -23.38
C GLU A 190 -10.22 -24.86 -23.91
N ASP A 191 -10.70 -23.77 -23.34
CA ASP A 191 -11.90 -23.05 -23.82
C ASP A 191 -11.71 -22.50 -25.23
N ILE A 192 -10.52 -21.94 -25.54
CA ILE A 192 -10.16 -21.45 -26.87
C ILE A 192 -10.11 -22.63 -27.87
N ALA A 193 -9.48 -23.73 -27.50
CA ALA A 193 -9.41 -24.92 -28.36
C ALA A 193 -10.81 -25.51 -28.63
N ALA A 194 -11.71 -25.49 -27.65
CA ALA A 194 -13.09 -25.91 -27.81
C ALA A 194 -13.89 -24.98 -28.74
N LEU A 195 -13.66 -23.67 -28.65
CA LEU A 195 -14.25 -22.66 -29.54
C LEU A 195 -13.76 -22.84 -30.98
N ASP A 196 -12.46 -23.07 -31.19
CA ASP A 196 -11.90 -23.30 -32.52
C ASP A 196 -12.48 -24.58 -33.16
N GLN A 197 -12.63 -25.65 -32.39
CA GLN A 197 -13.31 -26.85 -32.87
C GLN A 197 -14.77 -26.58 -33.26
N PHE A 198 -15.49 -25.77 -32.50
CA PHE A 198 -16.87 -25.41 -32.78
C PHE A 198 -16.99 -24.54 -34.04
N VAL A 199 -16.07 -23.63 -34.27
CA VAL A 199 -16.01 -22.77 -35.46
C VAL A 199 -15.73 -23.63 -36.70
N VAL A 200 -14.75 -24.51 -36.64
CA VAL A 200 -14.39 -25.42 -37.74
C VAL A 200 -15.55 -26.36 -38.08
N ALA A 201 -16.22 -26.92 -37.07
CA ALA A 201 -17.39 -27.78 -37.28
C ALA A 201 -18.57 -27.02 -37.95
N ARG A 202 -18.77 -25.76 -37.61
CA ARG A 202 -19.80 -24.91 -38.20
C ARG A 202 -19.48 -24.55 -39.66
N GLU A 203 -18.21 -24.27 -39.97
CA GLU A 203 -17.80 -23.98 -41.36
C GLU A 203 -17.90 -25.21 -42.25
N THR A 204 -17.57 -26.39 -41.75
CA THR A 204 -17.73 -27.65 -42.52
C THR A 204 -19.21 -27.96 -42.77
N ALA A 205 -20.09 -27.80 -41.78
CA ALA A 205 -21.49 -27.96 -41.94
C ALA A 205 -22.12 -26.95 -42.97
N HIS A 206 -21.63 -25.74 -42.99
CA HIS A 206 -22.08 -24.74 -44.00
C HIS A 206 -21.63 -25.09 -45.42
N ARG A 207 -20.42 -25.66 -45.60
CA ARG A 207 -19.93 -26.10 -46.92
C ARG A 207 -20.67 -27.33 -47.45
N GLU A 208 -21.13 -28.22 -46.57
CA GLU A 208 -21.93 -29.37 -46.97
C GLU A 208 -23.32 -28.96 -47.44
N ILE A 209 -23.94 -27.95 -46.81
CA ILE A 209 -25.24 -27.40 -47.20
C ILE A 209 -25.15 -26.70 -48.56
N ASP A 210 -24.10 -25.89 -48.80
CA ASP A 210 -23.88 -25.21 -50.08
C ASP A 210 -23.47 -26.17 -51.21
N GLY A 211 -22.79 -27.28 -50.91
CA GLY A 211 -22.40 -28.31 -51.85
C GLY A 211 -23.56 -29.19 -52.33
N THR A 212 -24.66 -29.29 -51.58
CA THR A 212 -25.85 -30.09 -51.95
C THR A 212 -26.94 -29.26 -52.68
N ALA A 213 -26.70 -27.95 -52.89
CA ALA A 213 -27.62 -27.03 -53.58
C ALA A 213 -27.30 -26.75 -55.05
N LYS A 214 -26.42 -27.62 -55.66
CA LYS A 214 -26.11 -27.56 -57.12
C LYS A 214 -26.63 -28.75 -57.86
#